data_7f71b8815e056dcc342fa841a7695f08
#
_entry.id   7f71b8815e056dcc342fa841a7695f08
#
_cell.length_a   1.000
_cell.length_b   1.000
_cell.length_c   1.000
_cell.angle_alpha   90.00
_cell.angle_beta   90.00
_cell.angle_gamma   90.00
#
_symmetry.space_group_name_H-M   'P 1'
#
loop_
_entity.id
_entity.type
_entity.pdbx_description
1 polymer ?
#
loop_
_entity_poly.entity_id
_entity_poly.type
_entity_poly.pdbx_seq_one_letter_code
_entity_poly.pdbx_strand_id
1 'polypeptide(L)'
;NAARFGQEFPLLIKFIDARQDLSIQVHPNDELAWKRHKSKGKTEMWYVVSADKDAHLRSGFSKQVTPAEYEASVGDNTITDILADYKIAPGDVFFLPAGRVHSIGAGSFIAEIQQTSNITYRIYDFNRRDANGNTRELHTELAKGAIDYTVLPDYRTHYEPAQDTRVELVSCPYFTTSLYDLTRPETLDLASLDSFVVAICIEGRGTLTDDSGAAVPVHQGETVLIPASARSLAFTPDGVMKILTSWIG
;
A
#
# COMPACT_ATOMS: atom_id res chain seq x y z
N ASN A 1 3.24 11.28 19.76
CA ASN A 1 3.15 12.41 18.83
C ASN A 1 1.73 12.96 18.58
N ALA A 2 0.87 13.00 19.64
CA ALA A 2 -0.46 13.59 19.51
C ALA A 2 -0.42 15.07 19.08
N ALA A 3 0.63 15.80 19.43
CA ALA A 3 0.81 17.19 19.00
C ALA A 3 0.97 17.33 17.48
N ARG A 4 1.62 16.35 16.82
CA ARG A 4 1.83 16.36 15.36
C ARG A 4 0.67 15.74 14.58
N PHE A 5 0.15 14.60 15.06
CA PHE A 5 -0.82 13.79 14.30
C PHE A 5 -2.26 13.91 14.85
N GLY A 6 -2.47 14.60 15.94
CA GLY A 6 -3.77 14.68 16.59
C GLY A 6 -4.15 13.38 17.31
N GLN A 7 -5.44 13.10 17.36
CA GLN A 7 -5.97 11.90 18.01
C GLN A 7 -6.14 10.70 17.07
N GLU A 8 -6.02 10.90 15.78
CA GLU A 8 -6.15 9.85 14.78
C GLU A 8 -4.78 9.33 14.35
N PHE A 9 -4.59 8.00 14.41
CA PHE A 9 -3.37 7.39 13.91
C PHE A 9 -3.29 7.59 12.39
N PRO A 10 -2.20 8.16 11.85
CA PRO A 10 -2.22 8.69 10.47
C PRO A 10 -2.03 7.63 9.37
N LEU A 11 -1.66 6.41 9.73
CA LEU A 11 -1.47 5.31 8.78
C LEU A 11 -2.46 4.18 9.04
N LEU A 12 -2.84 3.48 7.99
CA LEU A 12 -3.53 2.20 8.04
C LEU A 12 -2.68 1.17 7.30
N ILE A 13 -2.37 0.07 7.98
CA ILE A 13 -1.55 -1.02 7.45
C ILE A 13 -2.39 -2.28 7.42
N LYS A 14 -2.34 -3.00 6.30
CA LYS A 14 -3.11 -4.22 6.09
C LYS A 14 -2.26 -5.30 5.43
N PHE A 15 -2.56 -6.55 5.76
CA PHE A 15 -2.27 -7.67 4.88
C PHE A 15 -3.53 -8.03 4.11
N ILE A 16 -3.44 -8.14 2.80
CA ILE A 16 -4.54 -8.47 1.90
C ILE A 16 -4.24 -9.81 1.23
N ASP A 17 -5.01 -10.82 1.57
CA ASP A 17 -5.00 -12.14 0.92
C ASP A 17 -6.19 -12.21 -0.05
N ALA A 18 -5.91 -12.00 -1.33
CA ALA A 18 -6.93 -11.87 -2.36
C ALA A 18 -7.28 -13.24 -2.97
N ARG A 19 -8.33 -13.88 -2.47
CA ARG A 19 -8.85 -15.15 -3.04
C ARG A 19 -9.58 -14.98 -4.37
N GLN A 20 -9.97 -13.77 -4.70
CA GLN A 20 -10.62 -13.37 -5.95
C GLN A 20 -10.23 -11.94 -6.30
N ASP A 21 -10.39 -11.54 -7.55
CA ASP A 21 -10.13 -10.18 -7.98
C ASP A 21 -10.90 -9.18 -7.11
N LEU A 22 -10.21 -8.21 -6.55
CA LEU A 22 -10.86 -7.09 -5.85
C LEU A 22 -11.38 -6.08 -6.88
N SER A 23 -12.38 -5.27 -6.46
CA SER A 23 -12.95 -4.28 -7.36
C SER A 23 -11.90 -3.32 -7.92
N ILE A 24 -12.08 -2.93 -9.17
CA ILE A 24 -11.36 -1.79 -9.75
C ILE A 24 -11.86 -0.53 -9.08
N GLN A 25 -10.94 0.30 -8.59
CA GLN A 25 -11.25 1.43 -7.74
C GLN A 25 -10.24 2.58 -7.91
N VAL A 26 -10.62 3.73 -7.41
CA VAL A 26 -9.75 4.90 -7.27
C VAL A 26 -10.05 5.62 -5.96
N HIS A 27 -9.05 6.32 -5.44
CA HIS A 27 -9.18 7.10 -4.21
C HIS A 27 -8.97 8.59 -4.51
N PRO A 28 -9.75 9.49 -3.89
CA PRO A 28 -9.55 10.93 -4.02
C PRO A 28 -8.29 11.38 -3.25
N ASN A 29 -7.70 12.50 -3.65
CA ASN A 29 -6.70 13.22 -2.87
C ASN A 29 -7.35 13.94 -1.66
N ASP A 30 -6.50 14.54 -0.79
CA ASP A 30 -6.97 15.18 0.44
C ASP A 30 -7.98 16.31 0.17
N GLU A 31 -7.71 17.15 -0.82
CA GLU A 31 -8.59 18.27 -1.17
C GLU A 31 -10.00 17.78 -1.56
N LEU A 32 -10.04 16.81 -2.47
CA LEU A 32 -11.29 16.25 -2.99
C LEU A 32 -12.05 15.46 -1.93
N ALA A 33 -11.31 14.64 -1.13
CA ALA A 33 -11.88 13.90 -0.01
C ALA A 33 -12.48 14.81 1.05
N TRP A 34 -11.78 15.90 1.39
CA TRP A 34 -12.29 16.89 2.32
C TRP A 34 -13.53 17.61 1.80
N LYS A 35 -13.48 18.03 0.53
CA LYS A 35 -14.61 18.73 -0.10
C LYS A 35 -15.88 17.87 -0.10
N ARG A 36 -15.75 16.59 -0.47
CA ARG A 36 -16.90 15.69 -0.67
C ARG A 36 -17.35 14.97 0.60
N HIS A 37 -16.41 14.61 1.49
CA HIS A 37 -16.65 13.67 2.59
C HIS A 37 -16.17 14.16 3.95
N LYS A 38 -15.51 15.32 4.03
CA LYS A 38 -14.85 15.82 5.26
C LYS A 38 -13.84 14.81 5.82
N SER A 39 -13.13 14.12 4.93
CA SER A 39 -12.17 13.05 5.22
C SER A 39 -10.84 13.32 4.56
N LYS A 40 -9.84 12.49 4.89
CA LYS A 40 -8.52 12.47 4.23
C LYS A 40 -8.60 11.74 2.89
N GLY A 41 -7.67 12.07 1.99
CA GLY A 41 -7.40 11.31 0.79
C GLY A 41 -6.80 9.94 1.10
N LYS A 42 -6.53 9.16 0.06
CA LYS A 42 -5.96 7.84 0.22
C LYS A 42 -4.88 7.59 -0.81
N THR A 43 -3.66 7.96 -0.43
CA THR A 43 -2.42 7.52 -1.10
C THR A 43 -1.93 6.27 -0.41
N GLU A 44 -1.49 5.28 -1.18
CA GLU A 44 -1.08 3.98 -0.67
C GLU A 44 0.13 3.42 -1.43
N MET A 45 0.75 2.41 -0.88
CA MET A 45 1.70 1.55 -1.55
C MET A 45 1.40 0.09 -1.26
N TRP A 46 1.80 -0.76 -2.18
CA TRP A 46 1.75 -2.21 -2.05
C TRP A 46 3.14 -2.81 -2.12
N TYR A 47 3.40 -3.76 -1.24
CA TYR A 47 4.51 -4.69 -1.34
C TYR A 47 3.95 -6.09 -1.51
N VAL A 48 4.34 -6.78 -2.57
CA VAL A 48 3.90 -8.17 -2.83
C VAL A 48 4.69 -9.11 -1.94
N VAL A 49 4.03 -9.68 -0.93
CA VAL A 49 4.64 -10.64 0.00
C VAL A 49 4.73 -12.02 -0.62
N SER A 50 3.65 -12.46 -1.27
CA SER A 50 3.62 -13.68 -2.08
C SER A 50 2.60 -13.56 -3.20
N ALA A 51 2.75 -14.39 -4.22
CA ALA A 51 1.88 -14.41 -5.38
C ALA A 51 1.77 -15.83 -5.94
N ASP A 52 0.55 -16.24 -6.29
CA ASP A 52 0.32 -17.47 -7.03
C ASP A 52 0.88 -17.32 -8.46
N LYS A 53 1.04 -18.44 -9.16
CA LYS A 53 1.70 -18.51 -10.49
C LYS A 53 1.14 -17.52 -11.51
N ASP A 54 -0.17 -17.27 -11.47
CA ASP A 54 -0.87 -16.41 -12.43
C ASP A 54 -1.47 -15.17 -11.75
N ALA A 55 -1.01 -14.84 -10.55
CA ALA A 55 -1.44 -13.65 -9.84
C ALA A 55 -1.05 -12.38 -10.61
N HIS A 56 -1.99 -11.45 -10.64
CA HIS A 56 -1.78 -10.17 -11.31
C HIS A 56 -2.42 -9.02 -10.50
N LEU A 57 -2.06 -7.81 -10.84
CA LEU A 57 -2.74 -6.61 -10.38
C LEU A 57 -2.80 -5.58 -11.50
N ARG A 58 -3.69 -4.59 -11.34
CA ARG A 58 -3.80 -3.48 -12.28
C ARG A 58 -3.43 -2.18 -11.60
N SER A 59 -2.67 -1.35 -12.31
CA SER A 59 -2.28 -0.02 -11.83
C SER A 59 -2.18 0.94 -13.01
N GLY A 60 -3.06 1.94 -13.05
CA GLY A 60 -3.12 2.97 -14.07
C GLY A 60 -3.67 2.51 -15.42
N PHE A 61 -3.65 3.41 -16.38
CA PHE A 61 -4.11 3.15 -17.74
C PHE A 61 -2.99 2.63 -18.65
N SER A 62 -3.29 1.67 -19.50
CA SER A 62 -2.35 1.12 -20.51
C SER A 62 -2.19 2.00 -21.74
N LYS A 63 -3.07 2.98 -21.92
CA LYS A 63 -3.10 3.92 -23.04
C LYS A 63 -3.74 5.24 -22.61
N GLN A 64 -3.58 6.28 -23.43
CA GLN A 64 -4.28 7.54 -23.19
C GLN A 64 -5.79 7.32 -23.20
N VAL A 65 -6.49 7.83 -22.20
CA VAL A 65 -7.93 7.67 -21.96
C VAL A 65 -8.50 9.04 -21.60
N THR A 66 -9.59 9.41 -22.26
CA THR A 66 -10.38 10.58 -21.89
C THR A 66 -11.45 10.22 -20.84
N PRO A 67 -11.99 11.20 -20.09
CA PRO A 67 -13.12 10.93 -19.20
C PRO A 67 -14.34 10.31 -19.87
N ALA A 68 -14.61 10.64 -21.15
CA ALA A 68 -15.71 10.05 -21.91
C ALA A 68 -15.43 8.58 -22.28
N GLU A 69 -14.21 8.25 -22.68
CA GLU A 69 -13.80 6.86 -22.94
C GLU A 69 -13.81 6.01 -21.67
N TYR A 70 -13.42 6.58 -20.53
CA TYR A 70 -13.56 5.93 -19.24
C TYR A 70 -15.02 5.58 -18.94
N GLU A 71 -15.95 6.54 -19.06
CA GLU A 71 -17.39 6.29 -18.82
C GLU A 71 -17.94 5.22 -19.76
N ALA A 72 -17.61 5.29 -21.06
CA ALA A 72 -18.01 4.29 -22.02
C ALA A 72 -17.50 2.89 -21.62
N SER A 73 -16.22 2.76 -21.26
CA SER A 73 -15.63 1.49 -20.87
C SER A 73 -16.25 0.90 -19.59
N VAL A 74 -16.66 1.75 -18.64
CA VAL A 74 -17.41 1.28 -17.45
C VAL A 74 -18.81 0.81 -17.86
N GLY A 75 -19.52 1.57 -18.70
CA GLY A 75 -20.86 1.22 -19.18
C GLY A 75 -20.89 -0.08 -19.99
N ASP A 76 -19.88 -0.32 -20.80
CA ASP A 76 -19.74 -1.51 -21.65
C ASP A 76 -19.07 -2.70 -20.94
N ASN A 77 -18.67 -2.56 -19.66
CA ASN A 77 -17.92 -3.57 -18.89
C ASN A 77 -16.54 -3.93 -19.49
N THR A 78 -15.92 -3.01 -20.21
CA THR A 78 -14.61 -3.18 -20.88
C THR A 78 -13.47 -2.40 -20.17
N ILE A 79 -13.71 -1.88 -18.97
CA ILE A 79 -12.73 -1.07 -18.24
C ILE A 79 -11.40 -1.81 -18.04
N THR A 80 -11.40 -3.13 -17.93
CA THR A 80 -10.18 -3.95 -17.82
C THR A 80 -9.27 -3.83 -19.05
N ASP A 81 -9.82 -3.55 -20.23
CA ASP A 81 -9.09 -3.55 -21.51
C ASP A 81 -8.24 -2.28 -21.69
N ILE A 82 -8.49 -1.27 -20.85
CA ILE A 82 -7.78 0.01 -20.90
C ILE A 82 -6.85 0.22 -19.70
N LEU A 83 -6.77 -0.74 -18.79
CA LEU A 83 -5.87 -0.68 -17.64
C LEU A 83 -4.57 -1.43 -17.91
N ALA A 84 -3.48 -0.94 -17.30
CA ALA A 84 -2.21 -1.66 -17.30
C ALA A 84 -2.29 -2.84 -16.33
N ASP A 85 -2.08 -4.04 -16.85
CA ASP A 85 -2.12 -5.31 -16.13
C ASP A 85 -0.69 -5.84 -15.91
N TYR A 86 -0.38 -6.24 -14.68
CA TYR A 86 0.94 -6.68 -14.27
C TYR A 86 0.88 -8.07 -13.68
N LYS A 87 1.56 -9.04 -14.29
CA LYS A 87 1.91 -10.27 -13.59
C LYS A 87 2.89 -9.92 -12.47
N ILE A 88 2.62 -10.37 -11.26
CA ILE A 88 3.37 -10.00 -10.07
C ILE A 88 4.18 -11.16 -9.51
N ALA A 89 5.23 -10.80 -8.77
CA ALA A 89 6.09 -11.71 -8.02
C ALA A 89 6.39 -11.16 -6.62
N PRO A 90 6.78 -12.01 -5.65
CA PRO A 90 7.25 -11.54 -4.35
C PRO A 90 8.36 -10.49 -4.49
N GLY A 91 8.26 -9.39 -3.76
CA GLY A 91 9.17 -8.26 -3.82
C GLY A 91 8.75 -7.14 -4.78
N ASP A 92 7.76 -7.34 -5.64
CA ASP A 92 7.22 -6.25 -6.46
C ASP A 92 6.62 -5.16 -5.57
N VAL A 93 6.86 -3.89 -5.94
CA VAL A 93 6.36 -2.72 -5.24
C VAL A 93 5.57 -1.84 -6.20
N PHE A 94 4.44 -1.31 -5.74
CA PHE A 94 3.62 -0.35 -6.46
C PHE A 94 3.29 0.83 -5.56
N PHE A 95 3.64 2.03 -6.00
CA PHE A 95 3.18 3.27 -5.38
C PHE A 95 1.91 3.74 -6.08
N LEU A 96 0.87 3.97 -5.30
CA LEU A 96 -0.49 4.30 -5.76
C LEU A 96 -0.91 5.65 -5.18
N PRO A 97 -0.46 6.76 -5.78
CA PRO A 97 -0.93 8.07 -5.36
C PRO A 97 -2.44 8.17 -5.56
N ALA A 98 -3.09 8.99 -4.76
CA ALA A 98 -4.50 9.31 -4.98
C ALA A 98 -4.75 9.68 -6.45
N GLY A 99 -5.86 9.23 -7.01
CA GLY A 99 -6.19 9.36 -8.45
C GLY A 99 -5.76 8.18 -9.31
N ARG A 100 -4.88 7.28 -8.84
CA ARG A 100 -4.47 6.08 -9.58
C ARG A 100 -5.57 5.03 -9.56
N VAL A 101 -6.07 4.65 -10.75
CA VAL A 101 -7.00 3.51 -10.89
C VAL A 101 -6.21 2.22 -10.65
N HIS A 102 -6.74 1.31 -9.82
CA HIS A 102 -6.04 0.09 -9.46
C HIS A 102 -6.98 -1.05 -9.06
N SER A 103 -6.46 -2.26 -9.08
CA SER A 103 -7.11 -3.44 -8.45
C SER A 103 -6.08 -4.52 -8.14
N ILE A 104 -6.35 -5.30 -7.09
CA ILE A 104 -5.58 -6.48 -6.73
C ILE A 104 -6.29 -7.70 -7.31
N GLY A 105 -5.56 -8.51 -8.09
CA GLY A 105 -6.06 -9.76 -8.66
C GLY A 105 -5.97 -10.93 -7.67
N ALA A 106 -6.72 -11.98 -7.97
CA ALA A 106 -6.72 -13.22 -7.21
C ALA A 106 -5.32 -13.84 -7.09
N GLY A 107 -5.04 -14.52 -5.99
CA GLY A 107 -3.75 -15.17 -5.70
C GLY A 107 -2.67 -14.21 -5.23
N SER A 108 -3.00 -12.96 -4.96
CA SER A 108 -2.06 -11.95 -4.45
C SER A 108 -2.11 -11.87 -2.93
N PHE A 109 -0.95 -11.92 -2.26
CA PHE A 109 -0.81 -11.59 -0.85
C PHE A 109 0.07 -10.36 -0.69
N ILE A 110 -0.50 -9.27 -0.21
CA ILE A 110 0.07 -7.92 -0.27
C ILE A 110 0.09 -7.28 1.10
N ALA A 111 1.20 -6.62 1.45
CA ALA A 111 1.26 -5.64 2.53
C ALA A 111 0.91 -4.25 1.94
N GLU A 112 -0.18 -3.66 2.41
CA GLU A 112 -0.65 -2.33 2.02
C GLU A 112 -0.35 -1.32 3.13
N ILE A 113 0.35 -0.25 2.80
CA ILE A 113 0.59 0.90 3.68
C ILE A 113 -0.13 2.11 3.05
N GLN A 114 -1.01 2.78 3.81
CA GLN A 114 -1.83 3.86 3.30
C GLN A 114 -2.09 4.97 4.34
N GLN A 115 -2.52 6.14 3.85
CA GLN A 115 -3.17 7.13 4.71
C GLN A 115 -4.40 6.50 5.40
N THR A 116 -4.68 6.93 6.64
CA THR A 116 -5.92 6.52 7.33
C THR A 116 -7.13 7.17 6.66
N SER A 117 -7.72 6.44 5.73
CA SER A 117 -8.93 6.81 4.98
C SER A 117 -9.67 5.57 4.51
N ASN A 118 -10.99 5.64 4.52
CA ASN A 118 -11.86 4.58 4.01
C ASN A 118 -12.58 4.97 2.70
N ILE A 119 -12.20 6.11 2.11
CA ILE A 119 -12.87 6.61 0.91
C ILE A 119 -12.41 5.80 -0.30
N THR A 120 -13.35 5.09 -0.91
CA THR A 120 -13.13 4.28 -2.11
C THR A 120 -14.21 4.55 -3.12
N TYR A 121 -13.85 4.96 -4.32
CA TYR A 121 -14.75 5.03 -5.46
C TYR A 121 -14.59 3.77 -6.28
N ARG A 122 -15.58 2.88 -6.16
CA ARG A 122 -15.63 1.61 -6.90
C ARG A 122 -16.06 1.89 -8.33
N ILE A 123 -15.22 1.45 -9.27
CA ILE A 123 -15.41 1.65 -10.71
C ILE A 123 -16.06 0.42 -11.34
N TYR A 124 -15.58 -0.77 -10.97
CA TYR A 124 -16.08 -2.03 -11.51
C TYR A 124 -15.88 -3.17 -10.50
N ASP A 125 -16.85 -4.08 -10.43
CA ASP A 125 -16.84 -5.17 -9.46
C ASP A 125 -17.12 -6.54 -10.10
N PHE A 126 -16.75 -6.71 -11.35
CA PHE A 126 -16.89 -7.96 -12.09
C PHE A 126 -18.34 -8.51 -12.08
N ASN A 127 -19.33 -7.64 -12.00
CA ASN A 127 -20.77 -7.95 -11.93
C ASN A 127 -21.13 -8.94 -10.80
N ARG A 128 -20.33 -8.98 -9.74
CA ARG A 128 -20.55 -9.86 -8.59
C ARG A 128 -21.85 -9.49 -7.87
N ARG A 129 -22.53 -10.54 -7.38
CA ARG A 129 -23.77 -10.42 -6.62
C ARG A 129 -23.57 -11.02 -5.23
N ASP A 130 -24.20 -10.41 -4.24
CA ASP A 130 -24.28 -10.97 -2.89
C ASP A 130 -25.30 -12.15 -2.84
N ALA A 131 -25.45 -12.75 -1.66
CA ALA A 131 -26.38 -13.85 -1.46
C ALA A 131 -27.86 -13.50 -1.75
N ASN A 132 -28.20 -12.20 -1.79
CA ASN A 132 -29.53 -11.68 -2.09
C ASN A 132 -29.67 -11.28 -3.57
N GLY A 133 -28.63 -11.46 -4.38
CA GLY A 133 -28.60 -11.12 -5.80
C GLY A 133 -28.27 -9.65 -6.08
N ASN A 134 -27.91 -8.84 -5.09
CA ASN A 134 -27.58 -7.43 -5.26
C ASN A 134 -26.13 -7.24 -5.68
N THR A 135 -25.88 -6.27 -6.56
CA THR A 135 -24.52 -5.80 -6.88
C THR A 135 -24.10 -4.73 -5.88
N ARG A 136 -22.77 -4.59 -5.68
CA ARG A 136 -22.24 -3.44 -4.94
C ARG A 136 -22.40 -2.16 -5.73
N GLU A 137 -22.64 -1.05 -5.03
CA GLU A 137 -22.74 0.27 -5.65
C GLU A 137 -21.44 0.63 -6.39
N LEU A 138 -21.59 1.18 -7.58
CA LEU A 138 -20.51 1.76 -8.38
C LEU A 138 -20.55 3.29 -8.27
N HIS A 139 -19.38 3.91 -8.28
CA HIS A 139 -19.20 5.35 -8.07
C HIS A 139 -18.63 6.02 -9.32
N THR A 140 -19.14 5.72 -10.51
CA THR A 140 -18.59 6.11 -11.82
C THR A 140 -18.34 7.61 -11.91
N GLU A 141 -19.31 8.45 -11.56
CA GLU A 141 -19.18 9.92 -11.61
C GLU A 141 -18.19 10.48 -10.56
N LEU A 142 -18.22 9.94 -9.35
CA LEU A 142 -17.26 10.34 -8.31
C LEU A 142 -15.84 9.96 -8.67
N ALA A 143 -15.67 8.76 -9.25
CA ALA A 143 -14.38 8.25 -9.71
C ALA A 143 -13.84 9.09 -10.87
N LYS A 144 -14.67 9.41 -11.88
CA LYS A 144 -14.30 10.25 -13.03
C LYS A 144 -13.61 11.55 -12.63
N GLY A 145 -14.13 12.21 -11.60
CA GLY A 145 -13.56 13.46 -11.08
C GLY A 145 -12.40 13.29 -10.11
N ALA A 146 -12.03 12.05 -9.75
CA ALA A 146 -10.89 11.76 -8.88
C ALA A 146 -9.70 11.13 -9.64
N ILE A 147 -9.95 10.57 -10.82
CA ILE A 147 -8.94 9.86 -11.62
C ILE A 147 -7.86 10.81 -12.14
N ASP A 148 -6.61 10.42 -11.98
CA ASP A 148 -5.47 10.95 -12.73
C ASP A 148 -5.33 10.14 -14.03
N TYR A 149 -5.63 10.79 -15.15
CA TYR A 149 -5.60 10.19 -16.49
C TYR A 149 -4.19 10.15 -17.11
N THR A 150 -3.15 10.55 -16.36
CA THR A 150 -1.77 10.49 -16.84
C THR A 150 -1.34 9.04 -17.04
N VAL A 151 -0.81 8.75 -18.20
CA VAL A 151 -0.27 7.43 -18.54
C VAL A 151 1.23 7.41 -18.29
N LEU A 152 1.69 6.44 -17.51
CA LEU A 152 3.11 6.20 -17.26
C LEU A 152 3.60 5.00 -18.10
N PRO A 153 4.87 4.99 -18.48
CA PRO A 153 5.45 3.84 -19.20
C PRO A 153 5.53 2.58 -18.34
N ASP A 154 5.67 2.73 -17.04
CA ASP A 154 5.61 1.67 -16.04
C ASP A 154 5.06 2.24 -14.72
N TYR A 155 4.25 1.44 -14.03
CA TYR A 155 3.67 1.78 -12.73
C TYR A 155 4.29 1.00 -11.57
N ARG A 156 5.22 0.07 -11.84
CA ARG A 156 6.04 -0.53 -10.80
C ARG A 156 6.96 0.51 -10.18
N THR A 157 7.18 0.39 -8.89
CA THR A 157 8.23 1.12 -8.20
C THR A 157 9.50 0.28 -8.25
N HIS A 158 10.48 0.73 -9.04
CA HIS A 158 11.77 0.07 -9.15
C HIS A 158 12.67 0.44 -7.99
N TYR A 159 13.37 -0.54 -7.45
CA TYR A 159 14.40 -0.38 -6.43
C TYR A 159 15.50 -1.42 -6.64
N GLU A 160 16.69 -1.15 -6.12
CA GLU A 160 17.81 -2.10 -6.16
C GLU A 160 17.79 -2.92 -4.86
N PRO A 161 17.45 -4.21 -4.91
CA PRO A 161 17.49 -5.08 -3.74
C PRO A 161 18.89 -5.14 -3.15
N ALA A 162 19.00 -5.03 -1.84
CA ALA A 162 20.26 -5.18 -1.12
C ALA A 162 20.01 -5.91 0.20
N GLN A 163 20.95 -6.80 0.55
CA GLN A 163 20.90 -7.57 1.78
C GLN A 163 21.66 -6.87 2.90
N ASP A 164 21.18 -7.02 4.14
CA ASP A 164 21.80 -6.51 5.35
C ASP A 164 22.02 -4.99 5.34
N THR A 165 21.11 -4.27 4.73
CA THR A 165 21.07 -2.81 4.70
C THR A 165 19.65 -2.31 4.45
N ARG A 166 19.41 -1.04 4.75
CA ARG A 166 18.15 -0.36 4.45
C ARG A 166 18.02 -0.06 2.97
N VAL A 167 16.90 -0.45 2.38
CA VAL A 167 16.50 -0.07 1.01
C VAL A 167 15.22 0.74 1.07
N GLU A 168 15.25 2.01 0.67
CA GLU A 168 14.05 2.83 0.57
C GLU A 168 13.22 2.39 -0.63
N LEU A 169 11.93 2.11 -0.40
CA LEU A 169 10.98 1.68 -1.43
C LEU A 169 10.14 2.85 -1.94
N VAL A 170 9.55 3.60 -1.02
CA VAL A 170 8.66 4.73 -1.32
C VAL A 170 8.90 5.82 -0.29
N SER A 171 9.01 7.07 -0.75
CA SER A 171 8.98 8.26 0.08
C SER A 171 8.01 9.27 -0.53
N CYS A 172 7.01 9.69 0.26
CA CYS A 172 5.99 10.65 -0.16
C CYS A 172 5.57 11.53 1.03
N PRO A 173 4.74 12.57 0.83
CA PRO A 173 4.30 13.45 1.93
C PRO A 173 3.56 12.75 3.06
N TYR A 174 3.09 11.53 2.85
CA TYR A 174 2.26 10.79 3.80
C TYR A 174 2.99 9.71 4.56
N PHE A 175 4.02 9.12 3.95
CA PHE A 175 4.85 8.09 4.57
C PHE A 175 6.15 7.86 3.81
N THR A 176 7.13 7.36 4.53
CA THR A 176 8.35 6.75 3.96
C THR A 176 8.38 5.29 4.37
N THR A 177 8.55 4.39 3.42
CA THR A 177 8.65 2.94 3.65
C THR A 177 9.95 2.39 3.11
N SER A 178 10.63 1.60 3.94
CA SER A 178 11.90 0.94 3.59
C SER A 178 11.82 -0.56 3.88
N LEU A 179 12.59 -1.33 3.11
CA LEU A 179 12.78 -2.76 3.27
C LEU A 179 14.13 -3.03 3.94
N TYR A 180 14.16 -3.99 4.84
CA TYR A 180 15.34 -4.66 5.38
C TYR A 180 15.23 -6.14 5.07
N ASP A 181 16.18 -6.69 4.32
CA ASP A 181 16.36 -8.13 4.07
C ASP A 181 17.62 -8.56 4.81
N LEU A 182 17.45 -9.19 5.98
CA LEU A 182 18.51 -9.34 6.96
C LEU A 182 18.89 -10.79 7.22
N THR A 183 20.18 -11.04 7.25
CA THR A 183 20.79 -12.29 7.74
C THR A 183 21.72 -12.04 8.93
N ARG A 184 22.00 -10.78 9.22
CA ARG A 184 22.80 -10.31 10.36
C ARG A 184 22.16 -9.09 11.02
N PRO A 185 22.54 -8.76 12.26
CA PRO A 185 22.00 -7.60 12.96
C PRO A 185 22.23 -6.29 12.20
N GLU A 186 21.22 -5.43 12.21
CA GLU A 186 21.24 -4.09 11.64
C GLU A 186 20.56 -3.12 12.62
N THR A 187 20.90 -1.83 12.55
CA THR A 187 20.33 -0.82 13.43
C THR A 187 19.82 0.38 12.64
N LEU A 188 18.57 0.74 12.90
CA LEU A 188 17.95 1.97 12.40
C LEU A 188 18.14 3.09 13.43
N ASP A 189 18.86 4.15 13.03
CA ASP A 189 18.96 5.39 13.81
C ASP A 189 17.64 6.18 13.72
N LEU A 190 17.03 6.46 14.85
CA LEU A 190 15.77 7.20 15.01
C LEU A 190 16.00 8.57 15.67
N ALA A 191 17.25 8.94 16.00
CA ALA A 191 17.52 10.12 16.80
C ALA A 191 17.02 11.44 16.20
N SER A 192 16.99 11.52 14.87
CA SER A 192 16.51 12.70 14.11
C SER A 192 15.06 12.58 13.63
N LEU A 193 14.41 11.43 13.87
CA LEU A 193 13.06 11.19 13.37
C LEU A 193 12.00 11.69 14.36
N ASP A 194 11.24 12.71 13.97
CA ASP A 194 10.06 13.18 14.74
C ASP A 194 8.80 12.40 14.36
N SER A 195 8.87 11.09 14.42
CA SER A 195 7.75 10.19 14.11
C SER A 195 7.88 8.88 14.87
N PHE A 196 6.75 8.18 15.02
CA PHE A 196 6.77 6.75 15.29
C PHE A 196 7.33 5.98 14.09
N VAL A 197 7.72 4.72 14.30
CA VAL A 197 8.00 3.76 13.24
C VAL A 197 7.08 2.56 13.40
N VAL A 198 6.49 2.09 12.30
CA VAL A 198 5.83 0.79 12.26
C VAL A 198 6.77 -0.19 11.58
N ALA A 199 7.12 -1.27 12.28
CA ALA A 199 7.90 -2.38 11.77
C ALA A 199 6.99 -3.57 11.48
N ILE A 200 7.01 -4.08 10.25
CA ILE A 200 6.11 -5.14 9.75
C ILE A 200 6.99 -6.30 9.31
N CYS A 201 6.92 -7.43 10.02
CA CYS A 201 7.66 -8.64 9.65
C CYS A 201 6.93 -9.36 8.50
N ILE A 202 7.52 -9.34 7.31
CA ILE A 202 6.92 -9.93 6.10
C ILE A 202 7.49 -11.30 5.76
N GLU A 203 8.65 -11.68 6.34
CA GLU A 203 9.25 -13.00 6.17
C GLU A 203 10.17 -13.32 7.35
N GLY A 204 10.23 -14.58 7.76
CA GLY A 204 11.15 -15.08 8.79
C GLY A 204 10.77 -14.63 10.20
N ARG A 205 11.79 -14.42 11.03
CA ARG A 205 11.65 -14.03 12.45
C ARG A 205 12.92 -13.43 13.02
N GLY A 206 12.79 -12.78 14.16
CA GLY A 206 13.91 -12.19 14.88
C GLY A 206 13.46 -11.43 16.12
N THR A 207 14.29 -10.52 16.59
CA THR A 207 14.00 -9.66 17.74
C THR A 207 14.22 -8.20 17.38
N LEU A 208 13.27 -7.35 17.76
CA LEU A 208 13.39 -5.89 17.71
C LEU A 208 13.79 -5.39 19.11
N THR A 209 14.83 -4.56 19.20
CA THR A 209 15.29 -4.01 20.48
C THR A 209 15.46 -2.49 20.34
N ASP A 210 14.83 -1.72 21.22
CA ASP A 210 14.99 -0.27 21.25
C ASP A 210 16.20 0.17 22.12
N ASP A 211 16.49 1.46 22.17
CA ASP A 211 17.58 2.05 22.97
C ASP A 211 17.38 1.95 24.48
N SER A 212 16.19 1.62 24.96
CA SER A 212 15.93 1.32 26.37
C SER A 212 16.31 -0.12 26.77
N GLY A 213 16.59 -0.97 25.78
CA GLY A 213 16.80 -2.40 25.92
C GLY A 213 15.50 -3.21 25.92
N ALA A 214 14.36 -2.60 25.67
CA ALA A 214 13.11 -3.33 25.51
C ALA A 214 13.17 -4.18 24.22
N ALA A 215 13.07 -5.49 24.37
CA ALA A 215 13.20 -6.46 23.29
C ALA A 215 11.87 -7.18 23.03
N VAL A 216 11.45 -7.22 21.78
CA VAL A 216 10.21 -7.86 21.32
C VAL A 216 10.55 -8.88 20.25
N PRO A 217 10.29 -10.18 20.46
CA PRO A 217 10.38 -11.16 19.40
C PRO A 217 9.29 -10.92 18.37
N VAL A 218 9.63 -11.10 17.09
CA VAL A 218 8.70 -10.95 15.96
C VAL A 218 8.86 -12.07 14.97
N HIS A 219 7.77 -12.46 14.34
CA HIS A 219 7.75 -13.41 13.22
C HIS A 219 6.83 -12.92 12.10
N GLN A 220 6.88 -13.60 10.97
CA GLN A 220 6.06 -13.27 9.80
C GLN A 220 4.58 -13.02 10.16
N GLY A 221 4.05 -11.90 9.67
CA GLY A 221 2.67 -11.46 9.89
C GLY A 221 2.49 -10.54 11.10
N GLU A 222 3.52 -10.35 11.94
CA GLU A 222 3.45 -9.46 13.08
C GLU A 222 3.88 -8.04 12.75
N THR A 223 3.28 -7.10 13.47
CA THR A 223 3.53 -5.66 13.33
C THR A 223 3.79 -5.05 14.70
N VAL A 224 4.87 -4.29 14.83
CA VAL A 224 5.26 -3.61 16.06
C VAL A 224 5.29 -2.11 15.83
N LEU A 225 4.67 -1.36 16.75
CA LEU A 225 4.73 0.10 16.78
C LEU A 225 5.86 0.55 17.71
N ILE A 226 6.83 1.26 17.15
CA ILE A 226 7.93 1.88 17.86
C ILE A 226 7.57 3.34 18.13
N PRO A 227 7.54 3.81 19.38
CA PRO A 227 7.16 5.17 19.69
C PRO A 227 8.24 6.17 19.25
N ALA A 228 7.82 7.41 18.99
CA ALA A 228 8.72 8.50 18.60
C ALA A 228 9.76 8.90 19.68
N SER A 229 9.64 8.36 20.88
CA SER A 229 10.64 8.54 21.94
C SER A 229 11.85 7.62 21.81
N ALA A 230 11.75 6.54 21.03
CA ALA A 230 12.88 5.67 20.76
C ALA A 230 13.93 6.39 19.90
N ARG A 231 15.21 6.17 20.24
CA ARG A 231 16.36 6.81 19.56
C ARG A 231 17.05 5.87 18.58
N SER A 232 16.88 4.58 18.75
CA SER A 232 17.35 3.55 17.83
C SER A 232 16.46 2.32 17.88
N LEU A 233 16.51 1.51 16.81
CA LEU A 233 15.85 0.21 16.73
C LEU A 233 16.85 -0.78 16.12
N ALA A 234 17.25 -1.77 16.92
CA ALA A 234 18.08 -2.87 16.46
C ALA A 234 17.20 -4.03 15.97
N PHE A 235 17.53 -4.55 14.82
CA PHE A 235 16.95 -5.75 14.21
C PHE A 235 17.95 -6.90 14.42
N THR A 236 17.54 -7.98 15.05
CA THR A 236 18.38 -9.18 15.23
C THR A 236 17.66 -10.38 14.63
N PRO A 237 18.00 -10.78 13.38
CA PRO A 237 17.38 -11.93 12.72
C PRO A 237 17.73 -13.24 13.42
N ASP A 238 16.80 -14.19 13.43
CA ASP A 238 17.04 -15.60 13.74
C ASP A 238 17.02 -16.38 12.41
N GLY A 239 18.19 -16.42 11.77
CA GLY A 239 18.35 -16.85 10.38
C GLY A 239 18.07 -15.73 9.38
N VAL A 240 16.93 -15.76 8.73
CA VAL A 240 16.48 -14.72 7.77
C VAL A 240 15.31 -13.94 8.36
N MET A 241 15.30 -12.62 8.16
CA MET A 241 14.19 -11.76 8.53
C MET A 241 14.02 -10.64 7.51
N LYS A 242 12.80 -10.49 6.94
CA LYS A 242 12.45 -9.32 6.14
C LYS A 242 11.47 -8.44 6.90
N ILE A 243 11.82 -7.17 7.03
CA ILE A 243 11.04 -6.15 7.73
C ILE A 243 10.75 -4.99 6.78
N LEU A 244 9.49 -4.59 6.68
CA LEU A 244 9.14 -3.26 6.20
C LEU A 244 9.10 -2.31 7.41
N THR A 245 9.72 -1.15 7.28
CA THR A 245 9.54 -0.05 8.23
C THR A 245 8.81 1.10 7.56
N SER A 246 7.85 1.70 8.27
CA SER A 246 7.11 2.83 7.74
C SER A 246 6.95 3.92 8.79
N TRP A 247 7.15 5.19 8.40
CA TRP A 247 7.00 6.37 9.25
C TRP A 247 6.53 7.57 8.43
N ILE A 248 6.21 8.67 9.13
CA ILE A 248 5.83 9.94 8.49
C ILE A 248 7.00 10.92 8.58
N GLY A 249 7.46 11.39 7.42
CA GLY A 249 8.56 12.36 7.28
C GLY A 249 8.18 13.80 7.64
#